data_cc4802dc8cc3004906ad337a81b3f4e8
#
_entry.id   cc4802dc8cc3004906ad337a81b3f4e8
#
_cell.length_a   1.000
_cell.length_b   1.000
_cell.length_c   1.000
_cell.angle_alpha   90.00
_cell.angle_beta   90.00
_cell.angle_gamma   90.00
#
_symmetry.space_group_name_H-M   'P 1'
#
loop_
_entity.id
_entity.type
_entity.pdbx_description
1 polymer ?
#
loop_
_entity_poly.entity_id
_entity_poly.type
_entity_poly.pdbx_seq_one_letter_code
_entity_poly.pdbx_strand_id
1 'polypeptide(L)'
;MRIITLLSERPDLDIPQHLLGWIGFLLLLGGFIWAVRRYYEPEDWAKPRNRWMMVILMACVPLTSLLLGIQLLSQSAAPLPYLPNETSMPAVMVLSALPWMLAAGFLGMVPAAWAALFSAIFAMLWNTHDIYTLLELPIMALAFSAFIQQPYRTAFYR
;
A
#
# COMPACT_ATOMS: atom_id res chain seq x y z
N MET A 1 -2.96 19.88 -15.99
CA MET A 1 -1.99 19.50 -17.05
C MET A 1 -0.92 18.51 -16.54
N ARG A 2 -0.58 18.44 -15.25
CA ARG A 2 0.41 17.48 -14.68
C ARG A 2 0.00 16.00 -14.72
N ILE A 3 -1.30 15.69 -14.68
CA ILE A 3 -1.78 14.27 -14.64
C ILE A 3 -1.50 13.55 -15.96
N ILE A 4 -1.55 14.26 -17.10
CA ILE A 4 -1.34 13.66 -18.43
C ILE A 4 0.14 13.34 -18.66
N THR A 5 1.06 14.16 -18.13
CA THR A 5 2.50 13.88 -18.20
C THR A 5 2.91 12.71 -17.33
N LEU A 6 2.29 12.54 -16.15
CA LEU A 6 2.54 11.37 -15.28
C LEU A 6 2.09 10.04 -15.90
N LEU A 7 1.10 10.07 -16.79
CA LEU A 7 0.62 8.87 -17.49
C LEU A 7 1.44 8.54 -18.76
N SER A 8 2.28 9.46 -19.25
CA SER A 8 3.07 9.27 -20.47
C SER A 8 4.49 8.75 -20.23
N GLU A 9 5.02 8.88 -19.00
CA GLU A 9 6.31 8.31 -18.65
C GLU A 9 6.13 6.81 -18.35
N ARG A 10 6.86 5.95 -19.07
CA ARG A 10 6.90 4.52 -18.75
C ARG A 10 7.59 4.38 -17.40
N PRO A 11 6.94 3.79 -16.39
CA PRO A 11 7.62 3.53 -15.12
C PRO A 11 8.72 2.48 -15.36
N ASP A 12 9.97 2.89 -15.18
CA ASP A 12 11.08 1.95 -15.08
C ASP A 12 10.93 1.22 -13.73
N LEU A 13 10.30 0.03 -13.77
CA LEU A 13 10.08 -0.77 -12.59
C LEU A 13 11.39 -1.46 -12.19
N ASP A 14 11.82 -1.23 -10.96
CA ASP A 14 12.90 -1.97 -10.33
C ASP A 14 12.48 -3.42 -10.07
N ILE A 15 13.06 -4.33 -10.85
CA ILE A 15 12.82 -5.77 -10.76
C ILE A 15 14.05 -6.43 -10.14
N PRO A 16 13.89 -7.44 -9.25
CA PRO A 16 15.02 -8.13 -8.66
C PRO A 16 15.95 -8.69 -9.74
N GLN A 17 17.20 -8.22 -9.75
CA GLN A 17 18.21 -8.66 -10.72
C GLN A 17 18.86 -10.00 -10.34
N HIS A 18 18.72 -10.45 -9.08
CA HIS A 18 19.32 -11.64 -8.55
C HIS A 18 18.30 -12.72 -8.21
N LEU A 19 18.69 -13.98 -8.38
CA LEU A 19 17.85 -15.14 -8.03
C LEU A 19 17.34 -15.10 -6.59
N LEU A 20 18.17 -14.64 -5.64
CA LEU A 20 17.79 -14.50 -4.23
C LEU A 20 16.64 -13.50 -4.03
N GLY A 21 16.62 -12.40 -4.80
CA GLY A 21 15.51 -11.45 -4.77
C GLY A 21 14.20 -12.09 -5.22
N TRP A 22 14.22 -12.86 -6.30
CA TRP A 22 13.03 -13.58 -6.76
C TRP A 22 12.54 -14.63 -5.77
N ILE A 23 13.46 -15.37 -5.14
CA ILE A 23 13.09 -16.34 -4.09
C ILE A 23 12.43 -15.59 -2.92
N GLY A 24 12.99 -14.47 -2.47
CA GLY A 24 12.42 -13.66 -1.41
C GLY A 24 11.02 -13.16 -1.77
N PHE A 25 10.84 -12.63 -2.98
CA PHE A 25 9.54 -12.16 -3.47
C PHE A 25 8.49 -13.29 -3.50
N LEU A 26 8.85 -14.47 -4.03
CA LEU A 26 7.95 -15.62 -4.10
C LEU A 26 7.58 -16.16 -2.71
N LEU A 27 8.51 -16.16 -1.75
CA LEU A 27 8.23 -16.54 -0.36
C LEU A 27 7.24 -15.56 0.30
N LEU A 28 7.44 -14.26 0.11
CA LEU A 28 6.53 -13.23 0.63
C LEU A 28 5.14 -13.35 -0.03
N LEU A 29 5.09 -13.57 -1.35
CA LEU A 29 3.85 -13.78 -2.08
C LEU A 29 3.11 -15.03 -1.59
N GLY A 30 3.84 -16.14 -1.41
CA GLY A 30 3.30 -17.39 -0.88
C GLY A 30 2.73 -17.20 0.54
N GLY A 31 3.48 -16.53 1.41
CA GLY A 31 3.04 -16.18 2.76
C GLY A 31 1.80 -15.28 2.75
N PHE A 32 1.76 -14.28 1.87
CA PHE A 32 0.59 -13.41 1.70
C PHE A 32 -0.65 -14.19 1.25
N ILE A 33 -0.52 -15.04 0.21
CA ILE A 33 -1.64 -15.87 -0.29
C ILE A 33 -2.13 -16.83 0.80
N TRP A 34 -1.20 -17.44 1.55
CA TRP A 34 -1.54 -18.31 2.67
C TRP A 34 -2.31 -17.55 3.75
N ALA A 35 -1.85 -16.36 4.15
CA ALA A 35 -2.51 -15.53 5.15
C ALA A 35 -3.92 -15.12 4.69
N VAL A 36 -4.07 -14.64 3.45
CA VAL A 36 -5.38 -14.26 2.90
C VAL A 36 -6.33 -15.45 2.91
N ARG A 37 -5.89 -16.65 2.47
CA ARG A 37 -6.72 -17.86 2.50
C ARG A 37 -7.09 -18.29 3.91
N ARG A 38 -6.17 -18.17 4.86
CA ARG A 38 -6.37 -18.58 6.26
C ARG A 38 -7.39 -17.72 6.99
N TYR A 39 -7.42 -16.42 6.68
CA TYR A 39 -8.27 -15.43 7.34
C TYR A 39 -9.46 -14.99 6.48
N TYR A 40 -9.72 -15.68 5.37
CA TYR A 40 -10.86 -15.36 4.52
C TYR A 40 -12.17 -15.79 5.18
N GLU A 41 -13.01 -14.82 5.50
CA GLU A 41 -14.36 -15.02 6.05
C GLU A 41 -15.38 -14.57 5.01
N PRO A 42 -16.10 -15.52 4.35
CA PRO A 42 -17.07 -15.18 3.30
C PRO A 42 -18.27 -14.37 3.81
N GLU A 43 -18.59 -14.49 5.10
CA GLU A 43 -19.69 -13.77 5.74
C GLU A 43 -19.49 -12.26 5.74
N ASP A 44 -18.25 -11.77 5.82
CA ASP A 44 -17.95 -10.34 5.80
C ASP A 44 -18.29 -9.70 4.46
N TRP A 45 -18.17 -10.45 3.37
CA TRP A 45 -18.53 -10.01 2.02
C TRP A 45 -20.02 -10.12 1.71
N ALA A 46 -20.77 -10.91 2.48
CA ALA A 46 -22.20 -11.10 2.26
C ALA A 46 -23.01 -9.83 2.59
N LYS A 47 -22.53 -9.02 3.54
CA LYS A 47 -23.22 -7.81 3.99
C LYS A 47 -23.14 -6.69 2.94
N PRO A 48 -24.27 -6.15 2.44
CA PRO A 48 -24.26 -5.10 1.39
C PRO A 48 -23.53 -3.83 1.87
N ARG A 49 -23.63 -3.49 3.15
CA ARG A 49 -22.92 -2.34 3.75
C ARG A 49 -21.41 -2.46 3.59
N ASN A 50 -20.85 -3.65 3.82
CA ASN A 50 -19.42 -3.88 3.74
C ASN A 50 -18.90 -3.74 2.29
N ARG A 51 -19.69 -4.21 1.32
CA ARG A 51 -19.37 -4.04 -0.10
C ARG A 51 -19.35 -2.59 -0.52
N TRP A 52 -20.36 -1.80 -0.15
CA TRP A 52 -20.39 -0.37 -0.45
C TRP A 52 -19.23 0.38 0.21
N MET A 53 -18.95 0.06 1.46
CA MET A 53 -17.82 0.66 2.18
C MET A 53 -16.49 0.33 1.51
N MET A 54 -16.31 -0.92 1.04
CA MET A 54 -15.11 -1.32 0.29
C MET A 54 -14.99 -0.54 -1.02
N VAL A 55 -16.09 -0.38 -1.77
CA VAL A 55 -16.09 0.41 -3.02
C VAL A 55 -15.69 1.85 -2.75
N ILE A 56 -16.23 2.48 -1.70
CA ILE A 56 -15.88 3.85 -1.32
C ILE A 56 -14.39 3.94 -0.96
N LEU A 57 -13.88 3.03 -0.14
CA LEU A 57 -12.47 3.01 0.24
C LEU A 57 -11.55 2.82 -0.96
N MET A 58 -11.91 1.91 -1.89
CA MET A 58 -11.17 1.72 -3.13
C MET A 58 -11.18 2.97 -4.02
N ALA A 59 -12.31 3.67 -4.10
CA ALA A 59 -12.42 4.94 -4.85
C ALA A 59 -11.59 6.07 -4.20
N CYS A 60 -11.36 6.02 -2.89
CA CYS A 60 -10.51 6.98 -2.18
C CYS A 60 -9.00 6.74 -2.42
N VAL A 61 -8.59 5.52 -2.77
CA VAL A 61 -7.17 5.18 -2.97
C VAL A 61 -6.47 6.09 -4.00
N PRO A 62 -6.99 6.30 -5.21
CA PRO A 62 -6.36 7.20 -6.18
C PRO A 62 -6.22 8.64 -5.65
N LEU A 63 -7.24 9.12 -4.93
CA LEU A 63 -7.23 10.46 -4.34
C LEU A 63 -6.12 10.58 -3.29
N THR A 64 -6.01 9.63 -2.38
CA THR A 64 -5.02 9.66 -1.30
C THR A 64 -3.60 9.36 -1.78
N SER A 65 -3.46 8.52 -2.81
CA SER A 65 -2.15 8.11 -3.34
C SER A 65 -1.57 9.10 -4.35
N LEU A 66 -2.40 9.85 -5.10
CA LEU A 66 -1.93 10.73 -6.17
C LEU A 66 -2.06 12.21 -5.85
N LEU A 67 -3.12 12.61 -5.12
CA LEU A 67 -3.45 14.03 -4.93
C LEU A 67 -3.01 14.58 -3.58
N LEU A 68 -2.93 13.75 -2.55
CA LEU A 68 -2.64 14.16 -1.17
C LEU A 68 -1.21 13.81 -0.76
N GLY A 69 -0.22 14.26 -1.55
CA GLY A 69 1.20 14.13 -1.24
C GLY A 69 1.77 15.43 -0.68
N ILE A 70 2.56 15.33 0.38
CA ILE A 70 3.38 16.43 0.89
C ILE A 70 4.74 16.31 0.22
N GLN A 71 5.08 17.27 -0.64
CA GLN A 71 6.42 17.36 -1.21
C GLN A 71 7.38 17.87 -0.12
N LEU A 72 8.37 17.07 0.22
CA LEU A 72 9.44 17.51 1.08
C LEU A 72 10.35 18.41 0.26
N LEU A 73 10.45 19.68 0.64
CA LEU A 73 11.48 20.57 0.09
C LEU A 73 12.84 19.96 0.46
N SER A 74 13.59 19.59 -0.56
CA SER A 74 14.99 19.21 -0.37
C SER A 74 15.75 20.45 0.11
N GLN A 75 16.10 20.49 1.38
CA GLN A 75 17.04 21.48 1.94
C GLN A 75 18.49 21.12 1.61
N SER A 76 18.75 20.42 0.53
CA SER A 76 20.12 20.17 0.10
C SER A 76 20.71 21.46 -0.45
N ALA A 77 21.34 22.22 0.42
CA ALA A 77 22.12 23.41 0.12
C ALA A 77 23.43 23.09 -0.66
N ALA A 78 23.63 21.89 -1.13
CA ALA A 78 24.77 21.52 -1.96
C ALA A 78 24.28 20.72 -3.17
N PRO A 79 24.39 21.26 -4.41
CA PRO A 79 24.24 20.46 -5.60
C PRO A 79 25.36 19.41 -5.61
N LEU A 80 25.04 18.15 -5.44
CA LEU A 80 25.95 17.06 -5.69
C LEU A 80 26.26 17.07 -7.20
N PRO A 81 27.53 17.24 -7.62
CA PRO A 81 27.87 17.57 -9.01
C PRO A 81 27.67 16.45 -10.02
N TYR A 82 27.10 15.32 -9.65
CA TYR A 82 27.02 14.11 -10.49
C TYR A 82 25.67 13.38 -10.51
N LEU A 83 24.61 13.96 -9.97
CA LEU A 83 23.28 13.37 -10.17
C LEU A 83 22.61 14.02 -11.38
N PRO A 84 22.39 13.25 -12.48
CA PRO A 84 21.64 13.78 -13.62
C PRO A 84 20.21 14.04 -13.15
N ASN A 85 19.79 15.29 -13.29
CA ASN A 85 18.40 15.80 -13.25
C ASN A 85 17.32 14.86 -12.68
N GLU A 86 17.45 14.42 -11.45
CA GLU A 86 16.31 13.87 -10.74
C GLU A 86 15.40 15.03 -10.31
N THR A 87 14.52 15.42 -11.21
CA THR A 87 13.48 16.42 -10.98
C THR A 87 12.36 15.93 -10.04
N SER A 88 12.43 14.69 -9.56
CA SER A 88 11.47 14.14 -8.63
C SER A 88 11.89 14.44 -7.19
N MET A 89 11.35 15.53 -6.64
CA MET A 89 11.44 15.75 -5.20
C MET A 89 10.75 14.60 -4.46
N PRO A 90 11.36 14.03 -3.41
CA PRO A 90 10.73 12.97 -2.63
C PRO A 90 9.42 13.48 -2.05
N ALA A 91 8.33 12.82 -2.36
CA ALA A 91 7.00 13.13 -1.85
C ALA A 91 6.60 12.09 -0.81
N VAL A 92 6.20 12.55 0.37
CA VAL A 92 5.63 11.67 1.40
C VAL A 92 4.12 11.64 1.23
N MET A 93 3.60 10.50 0.85
CA MET A 93 2.15 10.25 0.70
C MET A 93 1.54 9.84 2.05
N VAL A 94 1.40 10.82 2.96
CA VAL A 94 0.96 10.59 4.35
C VAL A 94 -0.40 9.91 4.44
N LEU A 95 -1.31 10.24 3.51
CA LEU A 95 -2.68 9.72 3.55
C LEU A 95 -2.89 8.45 2.70
N SER A 96 -1.87 7.95 2.02
CA SER A 96 -1.98 6.74 1.19
C SER A 96 -2.34 5.49 2.00
N ALA A 97 -1.98 5.46 3.28
CA ALA A 97 -2.32 4.37 4.19
C ALA A 97 -3.76 4.41 4.72
N LEU A 98 -4.42 5.57 4.67
CA LEU A 98 -5.71 5.79 5.30
C LEU A 98 -6.81 4.84 4.80
N PRO A 99 -6.99 4.56 3.50
CA PRO A 99 -8.04 3.67 3.02
C PRO A 99 -7.91 2.24 3.57
N TRP A 100 -6.73 1.65 3.55
CA TRP A 100 -6.54 0.28 4.04
C TRP A 100 -6.50 0.20 5.57
N MET A 101 -6.07 1.25 6.27
CA MET A 101 -6.18 1.32 7.74
C MET A 101 -7.64 1.37 8.20
N LEU A 102 -8.49 2.16 7.51
CA LEU A 102 -9.92 2.18 7.76
C LEU A 102 -10.57 0.83 7.41
N ALA A 103 -10.16 0.20 6.30
CA ALA A 103 -10.61 -1.14 5.96
C ALA A 103 -10.27 -2.15 7.06
N ALA A 104 -9.05 -2.09 7.62
CA ALA A 104 -8.62 -2.94 8.73
C ALA A 104 -9.48 -2.78 9.99
N GLY A 105 -9.85 -1.53 10.31
CA GLY A 105 -10.68 -1.24 11.49
C GLY A 105 -12.15 -1.63 11.34
N PHE A 106 -12.72 -1.48 10.15
CA PHE A 106 -14.17 -1.62 9.94
C PHE A 106 -14.59 -2.88 9.19
N LEU A 107 -13.77 -3.38 8.27
CA LEU A 107 -14.13 -4.47 7.36
C LEU A 107 -13.38 -5.77 7.68
N GLY A 108 -12.28 -5.69 8.41
CA GLY A 108 -11.49 -6.86 8.75
C GLY A 108 -10.22 -7.03 7.91
N MET A 109 -9.53 -8.15 8.14
CA MET A 109 -8.17 -8.40 7.67
C MET A 109 -8.07 -8.53 6.14
N VAL A 110 -8.95 -9.31 5.53
CA VAL A 110 -8.89 -9.58 4.09
C VAL A 110 -9.29 -8.36 3.24
N PRO A 111 -10.38 -7.64 3.56
CA PRO A 111 -10.68 -6.37 2.89
C PRO A 111 -9.56 -5.33 3.01
N ALA A 112 -8.90 -5.24 4.18
CA ALA A 112 -7.75 -4.37 4.37
C ALA A 112 -6.58 -4.73 3.45
N ALA A 113 -6.27 -6.03 3.33
CA ALA A 113 -5.23 -6.52 2.44
C ALA A 113 -5.52 -6.19 0.96
N TRP A 114 -6.78 -6.30 0.51
CA TRP A 114 -7.18 -5.91 -0.84
C TRP A 114 -7.09 -4.40 -1.06
N ALA A 115 -7.53 -3.58 -0.09
CA ALA A 115 -7.39 -2.13 -0.18
C ALA A 115 -5.91 -1.71 -0.23
N ALA A 116 -5.06 -2.36 0.58
CA ALA A 116 -3.63 -2.12 0.58
C ALA A 116 -2.96 -2.57 -0.72
N LEU A 117 -3.36 -3.72 -1.30
CA LEU A 117 -2.86 -4.17 -2.59
C LEU A 117 -3.18 -3.15 -3.69
N PHE A 118 -4.39 -2.60 -3.69
CA PHE A 118 -4.77 -1.56 -4.63
C PHE A 118 -3.96 -0.28 -4.41
N SER A 119 -3.73 0.15 -3.15
CA SER A 119 -2.83 1.26 -2.83
C SER A 119 -1.39 0.99 -3.27
N ALA A 120 -0.93 -0.26 -3.12
CA ALA A 120 0.41 -0.69 -3.52
C ALA A 120 0.64 -0.59 -5.02
N ILE A 121 -0.37 -0.90 -5.84
CA ILE A 121 -0.29 -0.73 -7.30
C ILE A 121 -0.04 0.76 -7.65
N PHE A 122 -0.78 1.68 -7.03
CA PHE A 122 -0.56 3.11 -7.24
C PHE A 122 0.82 3.55 -6.74
N ALA A 123 1.23 3.10 -5.55
CA ALA A 123 2.54 3.43 -5.00
C ALA A 123 3.68 2.89 -5.88
N MET A 124 3.57 1.66 -6.36
CA MET A 124 4.55 1.05 -7.26
C MET A 124 4.67 1.81 -8.59
N LEU A 125 3.55 2.19 -9.20
CA LEU A 125 3.56 2.82 -10.53
C LEU A 125 3.99 4.29 -10.51
N TRP A 126 3.73 5.03 -9.42
CA TRP A 126 3.92 6.49 -9.40
C TRP A 126 4.88 7.00 -8.34
N ASN A 127 5.28 6.16 -7.36
CA ASN A 127 6.08 6.63 -6.24
C ASN A 127 7.37 5.84 -6.02
N THR A 128 7.29 4.54 -5.85
CA THR A 128 8.43 3.71 -5.45
C THR A 128 9.14 3.05 -6.63
N HIS A 129 8.41 2.75 -7.69
CA HIS A 129 8.85 1.97 -8.85
C HIS A 129 9.44 0.59 -8.49
N ASP A 130 9.19 0.09 -7.27
CA ASP A 130 9.70 -1.18 -6.77
C ASP A 130 8.58 -2.23 -6.69
N ILE A 131 8.84 -3.42 -7.24
CA ILE A 131 7.88 -4.53 -7.24
C ILE A 131 7.59 -5.05 -5.83
N TYR A 132 8.51 -4.89 -4.87
CA TYR A 132 8.31 -5.30 -3.49
C TYR A 132 7.20 -4.51 -2.80
N THR A 133 6.96 -3.27 -3.21
CA THR A 133 5.86 -2.44 -2.70
C THR A 133 4.50 -3.11 -2.85
N LEU A 134 4.32 -3.94 -3.89
CA LEU A 134 3.09 -4.73 -4.09
C LEU A 134 2.77 -5.67 -2.92
N LEU A 135 3.77 -6.14 -2.21
CA LEU A 135 3.61 -7.06 -1.08
C LEU A 135 3.77 -6.36 0.26
N GLU A 136 4.59 -5.32 0.32
CA GLU A 136 4.88 -4.58 1.54
C GLU A 136 3.60 -3.99 2.15
N LEU A 137 2.85 -3.19 1.40
CA LEU A 137 1.63 -2.56 1.92
C LEU A 137 0.55 -3.58 2.32
N PRO A 138 0.24 -4.63 1.53
CA PRO A 138 -0.70 -5.67 1.96
C PRO A 138 -0.26 -6.45 3.21
N ILE A 139 1.03 -6.75 3.34
CA ILE A 139 1.58 -7.42 4.53
C ILE A 139 1.46 -6.50 5.75
N MET A 140 1.77 -5.20 5.59
CA MET A 140 1.57 -4.20 6.64
C MET A 140 0.10 -4.10 7.05
N ALA A 141 -0.83 -4.13 6.09
CA ALA A 141 -2.27 -4.10 6.36
C ALA A 141 -2.74 -5.33 7.13
N LEU A 142 -2.24 -6.53 6.78
CA LEU A 142 -2.51 -7.76 7.53
C LEU A 142 -1.98 -7.66 8.97
N ALA A 143 -0.74 -7.23 9.16
CA ALA A 143 -0.14 -7.05 10.48
C ALA A 143 -0.93 -6.02 11.30
N PHE A 144 -1.25 -4.87 10.72
CA PHE A 144 -2.02 -3.82 11.38
C PHE A 144 -3.43 -4.31 11.78
N SER A 145 -4.11 -5.03 10.88
CA SER A 145 -5.41 -5.63 11.17
C SER A 145 -5.33 -6.65 12.29
N ALA A 146 -4.28 -7.49 12.30
CA ALA A 146 -4.04 -8.43 13.37
C ALA A 146 -3.84 -7.74 14.73
N PHE A 147 -3.11 -6.62 14.76
CA PHE A 147 -2.93 -5.83 15.98
C PHE A 147 -4.24 -5.21 16.48
N ILE A 148 -5.08 -4.67 15.58
CA ILE A 148 -6.38 -4.09 15.99
C ILE A 148 -7.34 -5.15 16.49
N GLN A 149 -7.35 -6.33 15.89
CA GLN A 149 -8.29 -7.41 16.21
C GLN A 149 -7.83 -8.27 17.40
N GLN A 150 -6.61 -8.03 17.92
CA GLN A 150 -6.14 -8.78 19.08
C GLN A 150 -7.03 -8.56 20.31
N PRO A 151 -7.49 -9.64 20.99
CA PRO A 151 -8.40 -9.56 22.12
C PRO A 151 -7.73 -9.09 23.42
N TYR A 152 -6.60 -8.37 23.35
CA TYR A 152 -5.90 -7.87 24.54
C TYR A 152 -6.74 -6.94 25.42
N ARG A 153 -7.82 -6.36 24.87
CA ARG A 153 -8.72 -5.51 25.66
C ARG A 153 -9.44 -6.23 26.79
N THR A 154 -9.64 -7.55 26.71
CA THR A 154 -10.36 -8.30 27.74
C THR A 154 -9.49 -8.79 28.89
N ALA A 155 -8.17 -8.89 28.70
CA ALA A 155 -7.24 -9.36 29.74
C ALA A 155 -6.85 -8.27 30.75
N PHE A 156 -6.89 -6.99 30.35
CA PHE A 156 -6.54 -5.87 31.24
C PHE A 156 -7.70 -5.31 32.06
N TYR A 157 -8.95 -5.72 31.80
CA TYR A 157 -10.15 -5.26 32.53
C TYR A 157 -10.83 -6.35 33.35
N ARG A 158 -10.15 -7.47 33.61
CA ARG A 158 -10.52 -8.46 34.62
C ARG A 158 -9.57 -8.35 35.84
#